data_eee6f64cdf95b557c188932b33004d91
#
_entry.id   eee6f64cdf95b557c188932b33004d91
#
_cell.length_a   1.000
_cell.length_b   1.000
_cell.length_c   1.000
_cell.angle_alpha   90.00
_cell.angle_beta   90.00
_cell.angle_gamma   90.00
#
_symmetry.space_group_name_H-M   'P 1'
#
loop_
_entity.id
_entity.type
_entity.pdbx_description
1 polymer ?
#
loop_
_entity_poly.entity_id
_entity_poly.type
_entity_poly.pdbx_seq_one_letter_code
_entity_poly.pdbx_strand_id
1 'polypeptide(L)'
;IFFMEQTKSLIEAIIQGIQEKKGKEITTVDLHHIVTAPCSCFVICTCGSPQQVSAVCDSVEEFTRKLVQQKPSAIAGRQNGLWVAMDYGTVMVHIFLEEARGYYELEKLWDDAELTQYPDID
;
A
#
# COMPACT_ATOMS: atom_id res chain seq x y z
N ILE A 1 12.80 12.44 0.96
CA ILE A 1 12.37 11.24 1.69
C ILE A 1 13.57 10.53 2.27
N PHE A 2 13.47 10.21 3.51
CA PHE A 2 14.56 9.51 4.17
C PHE A 2 14.05 8.21 4.76
N PHE A 3 14.16 7.12 3.99
CA PHE A 3 13.87 5.77 4.46
C PHE A 3 15.15 4.97 4.52
N MET A 4 15.19 4.00 5.42
CA MET A 4 16.25 2.99 5.41
C MET A 4 16.16 2.18 4.11
N GLU A 5 17.30 1.67 3.65
CA GLU A 5 17.36 0.90 2.40
C GLU A 5 16.36 -0.25 2.36
N GLN A 6 16.21 -0.96 3.47
CA GLN A 6 15.28 -2.08 3.53
C GLN A 6 13.83 -1.62 3.33
N THR A 7 13.46 -0.47 3.89
CA THR A 7 12.13 0.08 3.73
C THR A 7 11.91 0.54 2.30
N LYS A 8 12.89 1.16 1.67
CA LYS A 8 12.81 1.55 0.26
C LYS A 8 12.59 0.35 -0.64
N SER A 9 13.36 -0.71 -0.46
CA SER A 9 13.24 -1.93 -1.25
C SER A 9 11.87 -2.57 -1.06
N LEU A 10 11.36 -2.56 0.16
CA LEU A 10 10.03 -3.08 0.45
C LEU A 10 8.95 -2.27 -0.28
N ILE A 11 9.02 -0.94 -0.23
CA ILE A 11 8.07 -0.09 -0.92
C ILE A 11 8.09 -0.36 -2.42
N GLU A 12 9.27 -0.48 -3.02
CA GLU A 12 9.41 -0.77 -4.44
C GLU A 12 8.79 -2.11 -4.82
N ALA A 13 9.01 -3.14 -4.01
CA ALA A 13 8.43 -4.45 -4.26
C ALA A 13 6.89 -4.41 -4.16
N ILE A 14 6.37 -3.68 -3.19
CA ILE A 14 4.93 -3.50 -3.01
C ILE A 14 4.34 -2.82 -4.25
N ILE A 15 4.96 -1.74 -4.71
CA ILE A 15 4.47 -1.00 -5.88
C ILE A 15 4.49 -1.87 -7.12
N GLN A 16 5.54 -2.64 -7.34
CA GLN A 16 5.61 -3.58 -8.45
C GLN A 16 4.49 -4.61 -8.40
N GLY A 17 4.21 -5.13 -7.20
CA GLY A 17 3.11 -6.08 -7.03
C GLY A 17 1.75 -5.48 -7.35
N ILE A 18 1.52 -4.23 -6.96
CA ILE A 18 0.29 -3.53 -7.29
C ILE A 18 0.17 -3.31 -8.80
N GLN A 19 1.26 -2.87 -9.42
CA GLN A 19 1.27 -2.59 -10.86
C GLN A 19 1.05 -3.85 -11.69
N GLU A 20 1.55 -4.98 -11.24
CA GLU A 20 1.38 -6.26 -11.94
C GLU A 20 -0.10 -6.61 -12.16
N LYS A 21 -0.96 -6.26 -11.22
CA LYS A 21 -2.40 -6.51 -11.30
C LYS A 21 -3.19 -5.24 -11.58
N LYS A 22 -2.50 -4.21 -12.06
CA LYS A 22 -3.10 -2.97 -12.56
C LYS A 22 -3.88 -2.17 -11.53
N GLY A 23 -3.45 -2.23 -10.28
CA GLY A 23 -3.96 -1.32 -9.26
C GLY A 23 -3.68 0.12 -9.68
N LYS A 24 -4.62 1.01 -9.43
CA LYS A 24 -4.56 2.40 -9.88
C LYS A 24 -4.35 3.37 -8.73
N GLU A 25 -4.03 4.61 -9.07
CA GLU A 25 -3.90 5.70 -8.11
C GLU A 25 -2.94 5.35 -6.98
N ILE A 26 -1.80 4.77 -7.33
CA ILE A 26 -0.80 4.37 -6.35
C ILE A 26 -0.18 5.61 -5.73
N THR A 27 -0.29 5.72 -4.41
CA THR A 27 0.21 6.87 -3.66
C THR A 27 0.99 6.37 -2.46
N THR A 28 2.17 6.94 -2.23
CA THR A 28 2.90 6.70 -0.99
C THR A 28 2.74 7.92 -0.09
N VAL A 29 2.54 7.68 1.19
CA VAL A 29 2.41 8.73 2.20
C VAL A 29 3.57 8.55 3.17
N ASP A 30 4.51 9.48 3.15
CA ASP A 30 5.70 9.42 4.00
C ASP A 30 5.36 9.94 5.39
N LEU A 31 5.44 9.06 6.38
CA LEU A 31 5.08 9.36 7.77
C LEU A 31 6.28 9.29 8.71
N HIS A 32 7.50 9.11 8.17
CA HIS A 32 8.65 8.78 9.01
C HIS A 32 8.98 9.86 10.06
N HIS A 33 8.63 11.10 9.79
CA HIS A 33 8.90 12.22 10.72
C HIS A 33 7.72 12.55 11.63
N ILE A 34 6.62 11.81 11.51
CA ILE A 34 5.42 12.05 12.32
C ILE A 34 5.41 11.07 13.49
N VAL A 35 5.62 11.59 14.69
CA VAL A 35 5.81 10.77 15.88
C VAL A 35 4.60 9.89 16.20
N THR A 36 3.40 10.39 15.94
CA THR A 36 2.16 9.67 16.25
C THR A 36 1.74 8.67 15.19
N ALA A 37 2.45 8.60 14.07
CA ALA A 37 2.07 7.69 12.98
C ALA A 37 2.37 6.24 13.37
N PRO A 38 1.51 5.29 12.93
CA PRO A 38 1.68 3.88 13.28
C PRO A 38 2.82 3.19 12.53
N CYS A 39 3.31 3.79 11.46
CA CYS A 39 4.37 3.24 10.62
C CYS A 39 5.08 4.35 9.89
N SER A 40 6.12 4.00 9.13
CA SER A 40 6.92 5.00 8.41
C SER A 40 6.29 5.45 7.10
N CYS A 41 5.48 4.59 6.48
CA CYS A 41 4.91 4.88 5.18
C CYS A 41 3.60 4.10 4.96
N PHE A 42 2.62 4.76 4.34
CA PHE A 42 1.49 4.07 3.74
C PHE A 42 1.75 3.94 2.24
N VAL A 43 1.36 2.80 1.66
CA VAL A 43 1.26 2.65 0.21
C VAL A 43 -0.21 2.37 -0.08
N ILE A 44 -0.84 3.24 -0.85
CA ILE A 44 -2.29 3.20 -1.09
C ILE A 44 -2.53 2.98 -2.57
N CYS A 45 -3.51 2.15 -2.91
CA CYS A 45 -3.97 1.99 -4.29
C CYS A 45 -5.47 1.75 -4.34
N THR A 46 -6.01 1.83 -5.56
CA THR A 46 -7.44 1.70 -5.82
C THR A 46 -7.66 0.61 -6.87
N CYS A 47 -8.68 -0.20 -6.66
CA CYS A 47 -9.08 -1.28 -7.56
C CYS A 47 -10.52 -1.13 -7.97
N GLY A 48 -10.87 -1.67 -9.14
CA GLY A 48 -12.22 -1.56 -9.70
C GLY A 48 -13.18 -2.66 -9.31
N SER A 49 -12.69 -3.75 -8.72
CA SER A 49 -13.53 -4.88 -8.33
C SER A 49 -12.96 -5.60 -7.11
N PRO A 50 -13.81 -6.30 -6.35
CA PRO A 50 -13.31 -7.13 -5.23
C PRO A 50 -12.31 -8.20 -5.68
N GLN A 51 -12.49 -8.75 -6.88
CA GLN A 51 -11.56 -9.72 -7.43
C GLN A 51 -10.18 -9.10 -7.65
N GLN A 52 -10.15 -7.87 -8.15
CA GLN A 52 -8.88 -7.16 -8.32
C GLN A 52 -8.23 -6.83 -6.98
N VAL A 53 -9.02 -6.45 -5.98
CA VAL A 53 -8.49 -6.22 -4.63
C VAL A 53 -7.76 -7.46 -4.13
N SER A 54 -8.39 -8.62 -4.27
CA SER A 54 -7.80 -9.90 -3.85
C SER A 54 -6.54 -10.23 -4.66
N ALA A 55 -6.60 -10.03 -5.98
CA ALA A 55 -5.46 -10.28 -6.86
C ALA A 55 -4.27 -9.38 -6.53
N VAL A 56 -4.52 -8.12 -6.25
CA VAL A 56 -3.45 -7.17 -5.87
C VAL A 56 -2.84 -7.60 -4.53
N CYS A 57 -3.66 -7.99 -3.57
CA CYS A 57 -3.17 -8.46 -2.28
C CYS A 57 -2.23 -9.66 -2.45
N ASP A 58 -2.64 -10.66 -3.22
CA ASP A 58 -1.82 -11.85 -3.49
C ASP A 58 -0.53 -11.47 -4.23
N SER A 59 -0.63 -10.57 -5.19
CA SER A 59 0.53 -10.13 -5.98
C SER A 59 1.55 -9.40 -5.11
N VAL A 60 1.08 -8.54 -4.21
CA VAL A 60 1.97 -7.82 -3.29
C VAL A 60 2.71 -8.82 -2.40
N GLU A 61 2.00 -9.81 -1.85
CA GLU A 61 2.64 -10.84 -1.03
C GLU A 61 3.72 -11.59 -1.83
N GLU A 62 3.42 -11.95 -3.07
CA GLU A 62 4.37 -12.68 -3.90
C GLU A 62 5.60 -11.86 -4.21
N PHE A 63 5.42 -10.60 -4.60
CA PHE A 63 6.55 -9.73 -4.94
C PHE A 63 7.42 -9.42 -3.73
N THR A 64 6.83 -9.16 -2.57
CA THR A 64 7.63 -8.88 -1.38
C THR A 64 8.39 -10.12 -0.92
N ARG A 65 7.78 -11.30 -1.05
CA ARG A 65 8.46 -12.54 -0.71
C ARG A 65 9.64 -12.81 -1.64
N LYS A 66 9.44 -12.65 -2.93
CA LYS A 66 10.48 -12.94 -3.93
C LYS A 66 11.60 -11.92 -3.94
N LEU A 67 11.27 -10.64 -3.86
CA LEU A 67 12.27 -9.59 -4.07
C LEU A 67 12.98 -9.16 -2.80
N VAL A 68 12.31 -9.20 -1.66
CA VAL A 68 12.88 -8.71 -0.40
C VAL A 68 12.74 -9.70 0.76
N GLN A 69 12.23 -10.90 0.51
CA GLN A 69 12.08 -11.96 1.50
C GLN A 69 11.30 -11.50 2.73
N GLN A 70 10.25 -10.73 2.50
CA GLN A 70 9.36 -10.27 3.57
C GLN A 70 7.93 -10.70 3.31
N LYS A 71 7.20 -10.91 4.38
CA LYS A 71 5.76 -11.18 4.33
C LYS A 71 5.05 -10.28 5.34
N PRO A 72 3.78 -9.97 5.12
CA PRO A 72 3.06 -9.15 6.10
C PRO A 72 2.86 -9.92 7.40
N SER A 73 2.93 -9.22 8.52
CA SER A 73 2.66 -9.82 9.83
C SER A 73 1.16 -10.01 10.05
N ALA A 74 0.34 -9.22 9.35
CA ALA A 74 -1.11 -9.31 9.45
C ALA A 74 -1.74 -8.75 8.17
N ILE A 75 -2.89 -9.32 7.80
CA ILE A 75 -3.71 -8.82 6.69
C ILE A 75 -5.14 -8.76 7.21
N ALA A 76 -5.78 -7.61 7.07
CA ALA A 76 -7.15 -7.40 7.50
C ALA A 76 -8.02 -6.99 6.32
N GLY A 77 -9.28 -7.38 6.35
CA GLY A 77 -10.28 -6.90 5.40
C GLY A 77 -10.43 -7.69 4.10
N ARG A 78 -9.69 -8.79 3.93
CA ARG A 78 -9.75 -9.56 2.67
C ARG A 78 -11.16 -10.05 2.33
N GLN A 79 -11.93 -10.41 3.33
CA GLN A 79 -13.25 -11.00 3.12
C GLN A 79 -14.24 -10.00 2.54
N ASN A 80 -14.15 -8.74 2.94
CA ASN A 80 -15.07 -7.71 2.49
C ASN A 80 -14.77 -7.20 1.08
N GLY A 81 -13.50 -7.21 0.69
CA GLY A 81 -13.08 -6.70 -0.60
C GLY A 81 -13.24 -5.21 -0.80
N LEU A 82 -13.50 -4.46 0.28
CA LEU A 82 -13.66 -3.01 0.22
C LEU A 82 -12.37 -2.28 0.55
N TRP A 83 -11.66 -2.78 1.53
CA TRP A 83 -10.42 -2.17 2.00
C TRP A 83 -9.59 -3.26 2.67
N VAL A 84 -8.45 -3.57 2.07
CA VAL A 84 -7.49 -4.53 2.63
C VAL A 84 -6.30 -3.76 3.16
N ALA A 85 -5.92 -4.05 4.40
CA ALA A 85 -4.73 -3.48 5.02
C ALA A 85 -3.72 -4.60 5.24
N MET A 86 -2.49 -4.39 4.75
CA MET A 86 -1.38 -5.34 4.90
C MET A 86 -0.30 -4.70 5.74
N ASP A 87 0.01 -5.28 6.89
CA ASP A 87 0.95 -4.72 7.85
C ASP A 87 2.33 -5.35 7.68
N TYR A 88 3.28 -4.55 7.22
CA TYR A 88 4.69 -4.95 7.10
C TYR A 88 5.57 -4.35 8.20
N GLY A 89 4.99 -3.72 9.20
CA GLY A 89 5.72 -3.06 10.28
C GLY A 89 6.10 -1.63 9.94
N THR A 90 7.12 -1.44 9.11
CA THR A 90 7.53 -0.09 8.68
C THR A 90 6.62 0.49 7.62
N VAL A 91 5.95 -0.36 6.86
CA VAL A 91 5.07 0.04 5.77
C VAL A 91 3.72 -0.64 5.94
N MET A 92 2.66 0.11 5.72
CA MET A 92 1.31 -0.46 5.70
C MET A 92 0.72 -0.22 4.32
N VAL A 93 0.25 -1.31 3.68
CA VAL A 93 -0.37 -1.24 2.36
C VAL A 93 -1.87 -1.16 2.54
N HIS A 94 -2.51 -0.23 1.82
CA HIS A 94 -3.96 -0.06 1.83
C HIS A 94 -4.48 -0.22 0.41
N ILE A 95 -5.26 -1.27 0.19
CA ILE A 95 -5.84 -1.57 -1.12
C ILE A 95 -7.34 -1.30 -1.02
N PHE A 96 -7.81 -0.30 -1.73
CA PHE A 96 -9.22 0.11 -1.67
C PHE A 96 -9.97 -0.28 -2.92
N LEU A 97 -11.21 -0.73 -2.72
CA LEU A 97 -12.17 -0.72 -3.80
C LEU A 97 -12.50 0.77 -4.09
N GLU A 98 -12.66 1.12 -5.35
CA GLU A 98 -12.85 2.51 -5.77
C GLU A 98 -13.93 3.22 -4.96
N GLU A 99 -15.06 2.58 -4.73
CA GLU A 99 -16.18 3.15 -3.98
C GLU A 99 -15.81 3.48 -2.54
N ALA A 100 -14.90 2.72 -1.94
CA ALA A 100 -14.52 2.90 -0.54
C ALA A 100 -13.46 3.98 -0.35
N ARG A 101 -12.65 4.26 -1.37
CA ARG A 101 -11.54 5.22 -1.25
C ARG A 101 -12.02 6.62 -0.84
N GLY A 102 -13.18 7.02 -1.34
CA GLY A 102 -13.75 8.32 -1.02
C GLY A 102 -14.10 8.49 0.45
N TYR A 103 -14.40 7.39 1.14
CA TYR A 103 -14.70 7.42 2.58
C TYR A 103 -13.45 7.41 3.45
N TYR A 104 -12.38 6.77 2.94
CA TYR A 104 -11.16 6.55 3.72
C TYR A 104 -10.00 7.29 3.07
N GLU A 105 -10.07 8.61 3.09
CA GLU A 105 -9.03 9.44 2.50
C GLU A 105 -7.82 9.48 3.45
N LEU A 106 -7.10 8.36 3.55
CA LEU A 106 -5.99 8.22 4.48
C LEU A 106 -4.89 9.24 4.26
N GLU A 107 -4.67 9.62 3.00
CA GLU A 107 -3.66 10.61 2.67
C GLU A 107 -3.95 11.99 3.27
N LYS A 108 -5.19 12.24 3.67
CA LYS A 108 -5.61 13.52 4.25
C LYS A 108 -5.60 13.54 5.76
N LEU A 109 -5.35 12.40 6.40
CA LEU A 109 -5.32 12.33 7.86
C LEU A 109 -4.07 12.99 8.44
N TRP A 110 -3.03 13.15 7.63
CA TRP A 110 -1.74 13.64 8.07
C TRP A 110 -1.31 14.80 7.18
N ASP A 111 -1.68 16.03 7.58
CA ASP A 111 -1.44 17.23 6.79
C ASP A 111 0.05 17.46 6.51
N ASP A 112 0.93 17.02 7.40
CA ASP A 112 2.37 17.21 7.27
C ASP A 112 3.05 16.11 6.49
N ALA A 113 2.30 15.10 6.03
CA ALA A 113 2.89 13.98 5.32
C ALA A 113 3.23 14.35 3.89
N GLU A 114 4.31 13.78 3.38
CA GLU A 114 4.75 13.96 2.02
C GLU A 114 4.14 12.87 1.14
N LEU A 115 3.43 13.29 0.09
CA LEU A 115 2.73 12.40 -0.82
C LEU A 115 3.49 12.25 -2.12
N THR A 116 3.59 11.02 -2.63
CA THR A 116 4.16 10.76 -3.95
C THR A 116 3.18 9.88 -4.71
N GLN A 117 2.84 10.30 -5.92
CA GLN A 117 1.93 9.53 -6.77
C GLN A 117 2.74 8.85 -7.88
N TYR A 118 2.31 7.67 -8.25
CA TYR A 118 2.96 6.85 -9.26
C TYR A 118 2.02 6.66 -10.45
N PRO A 119 2.56 6.62 -11.69
CA PRO A 119 1.71 6.48 -12.87
C PRO A 119 1.00 5.13 -12.91
N ASP A 120 -0.23 5.15 -13.44
CA ASP A 120 -0.97 3.92 -13.70
C ASP A 120 -0.31 3.16 -14.84
N ILE A 121 -0.32 1.83 -14.74
CA ILE A 121 0.20 0.96 -15.78
C ILE A 121 -0.95 0.21 -16.42
N ASP A 122 -1.12 0.38 -17.72
CA ASP A 122 -2.20 -0.25 -18.47
C ASP A 122 -1.82 -1.61 -19.03
#